data_2927075f10ef49127a5990a2268c03dc
#
_entry.id   2927075f10ef49127a5990a2268c03dc
#
_cell.length_a   1.000
_cell.length_b   1.000
_cell.length_c   1.000
_cell.angle_alpha   90.00
_cell.angle_beta   90.00
_cell.angle_gamma   90.00
#
_symmetry.space_group_name_H-M   'P 1'
#
loop_
_entity.id
_entity.type
_entity.pdbx_description
1 polymer ?
#
loop_
_entity_poly.entity_id
_entity_poly.type
_entity_poly.pdbx_seq_one_letter_code
_entity_poly.pdbx_strand_id
1 'polypeptide(L)'
;MESKAYLILENGKVFEGKSFGAKKETTGELVFTTAMTGYLETLTDPSYFGQVVIQTFPLIGNYGVIPSDFESKKPALKAYIVRNWCQEPSNFRCEGVLDTFLKDSDVPGLYDIDTRRLTRIVREYGVMNCKLTYSLDNLDKDIEELKSYKVTDAVKSVTTNKEELFESETHKKNVVLMDFGAKDNIRRELVKRGCDVTVVPASTTCEQIVAMNPDGIMLSNGPGDPTENTEIIAELKKLCEHKIPTFGICLGHQLLALSQGATTEKLHYGHRGANQPAKDTETGRIYITSQNHGYAVVNDSIPENAKVSFINGNDGTCEGITYNDMPVFTVQFHPEACGGPQDTAFLFDKFVSMMD
;
A
#
# COMPACT_ATOMS: atom_id res chain seq x y z
N MET A 1 2.33 13.45 30.53
CA MET A 1 3.76 13.12 30.80
C MET A 1 4.25 12.25 29.67
N GLU A 2 5.35 12.63 29.04
CA GLU A 2 6.03 11.80 28.02
C GLU A 2 6.47 10.48 28.67
N SER A 3 6.00 9.35 28.17
CA SER A 3 6.40 8.07 28.72
C SER A 3 7.49 7.45 27.85
N LYS A 4 8.52 6.92 28.50
CA LYS A 4 9.58 6.14 27.87
C LYS A 4 9.00 4.89 27.23
N ALA A 5 9.45 4.55 26.03
CA ALA A 5 9.07 3.34 25.34
C ALA A 5 10.25 2.77 24.53
N TYR A 6 10.15 1.52 24.16
CA TYR A 6 11.23 0.78 23.50
C TYR A 6 10.73 0.11 22.21
N LEU A 7 11.59 0.08 21.22
CA LEU A 7 11.43 -0.75 20.03
C LEU A 7 12.43 -1.91 20.09
N ILE A 8 11.93 -3.12 20.25
CA ILE A 8 12.70 -4.36 20.25
C ILE A 8 12.65 -4.92 18.84
N LEU A 9 13.81 -5.24 18.25
CA LEU A 9 13.93 -5.91 16.96
C LEU A 9 14.16 -7.41 17.14
N GLU A 10 13.71 -8.24 16.20
CA GLU A 10 13.89 -9.70 16.25
C GLU A 10 15.36 -10.15 16.32
N ASN A 11 16.30 -9.30 15.87
CA ASN A 11 17.73 -9.54 15.97
C ASN A 11 18.33 -9.16 17.35
N GLY A 12 17.50 -8.85 18.34
CA GLY A 12 17.88 -8.52 19.71
C GLY A 12 18.30 -7.08 19.95
N LYS A 13 18.33 -6.22 18.93
CA LYS A 13 18.64 -4.80 19.12
C LYS A 13 17.44 -4.08 19.76
N VAL A 14 17.71 -3.20 20.71
CA VAL A 14 16.72 -2.40 21.41
C VAL A 14 17.00 -0.92 21.18
N PHE A 15 15.96 -0.17 20.88
CA PHE A 15 15.99 1.28 20.72
C PHE A 15 15.05 1.92 21.72
N GLU A 16 15.55 2.94 22.42
CA GLU A 16 14.77 3.73 23.36
C GLU A 16 14.25 5.00 22.67
N GLY A 17 13.05 5.41 23.02
CA GLY A 17 12.43 6.65 22.59
C GLY A 17 11.31 7.07 23.53
N LYS A 18 10.46 7.98 23.06
CA LYS A 18 9.31 8.50 23.79
C LYS A 18 8.03 8.14 23.07
N SER A 19 6.97 7.79 23.81
CA SER A 19 5.68 7.46 23.21
C SER A 19 4.85 8.70 22.90
N PHE A 20 4.09 8.61 21.79
CA PHE A 20 2.98 9.50 21.46
C PHE A 20 1.86 8.66 20.81
N GLY A 21 0.70 9.25 20.53
CA GLY A 21 -0.44 8.45 20.10
C GLY A 21 -1.01 7.55 21.20
N ALA A 22 -1.58 6.40 20.81
CA ALA A 22 -2.18 5.46 21.75
C ALA A 22 -1.13 4.82 22.66
N LYS A 23 -1.46 4.64 23.94
CA LYS A 23 -0.60 3.92 24.89
C LYS A 23 -0.87 2.42 24.82
N LYS A 24 -0.20 1.75 23.90
CA LYS A 24 -0.44 0.35 23.57
C LYS A 24 0.85 -0.33 23.13
N GLU A 25 1.10 -1.56 23.59
CA GLU A 25 2.14 -2.41 23.04
C GLU A 25 1.65 -3.04 21.73
N THR A 26 2.55 -3.24 20.78
CA THR A 26 2.20 -3.84 19.51
C THR A 26 3.39 -4.52 18.84
N THR A 27 3.09 -5.55 18.05
CA THR A 27 4.06 -6.29 17.23
C THR A 27 3.71 -6.11 15.76
N GLY A 28 4.72 -5.98 14.92
CA GLY A 28 4.54 -5.87 13.47
C GLY A 28 5.84 -5.99 12.69
N GLU A 29 5.74 -6.06 11.37
CA GLU A 29 6.88 -6.05 10.47
C GLU A 29 7.43 -4.61 10.33
N LEU A 30 8.71 -4.40 10.62
CA LEU A 30 9.36 -3.09 10.57
C LEU A 30 9.72 -2.73 9.14
N VAL A 31 9.14 -1.64 8.66
CA VAL A 31 9.39 -1.09 7.32
C VAL A 31 9.69 0.41 7.40
N PHE A 32 10.24 1.00 6.34
CA PHE A 32 10.47 2.44 6.28
C PHE A 32 9.94 3.03 4.98
N THR A 33 9.53 4.30 5.02
CA THR A 33 9.24 5.10 3.83
C THR A 33 10.16 6.30 3.74
N THR A 34 10.56 6.65 2.50
CA THR A 34 11.42 7.80 2.21
C THR A 34 10.63 9.02 1.72
N ALA A 35 9.29 8.95 1.72
CA ALA A 35 8.44 10.07 1.34
C ALA A 35 8.70 11.29 2.25
N MET A 36 8.88 12.47 1.65
CA MET A 36 9.11 13.73 2.37
C MET A 36 7.80 14.42 2.77
N THR A 37 6.71 14.09 2.10
CA THR A 37 5.35 14.62 2.29
C THR A 37 4.36 13.46 2.32
N GLY A 38 3.08 13.71 2.59
CA GLY A 38 2.06 12.69 2.52
C GLY A 38 2.06 11.73 3.71
N TYR A 39 2.36 12.22 4.92
CA TYR A 39 2.31 11.35 6.09
C TYR A 39 0.89 10.91 6.48
N LEU A 40 -0.14 11.69 6.13
CA LEU A 40 -1.54 11.30 6.36
C LEU A 40 -1.95 10.18 5.41
N GLU A 41 -1.54 10.27 4.15
CA GLU A 41 -1.71 9.23 3.15
C GLU A 41 -0.96 7.94 3.58
N THR A 42 0.26 8.07 4.10
CA THR A 42 1.01 6.93 4.66
C THR A 42 0.26 6.29 5.84
N LEU A 43 -0.24 7.10 6.78
CA LEU A 43 -0.95 6.62 7.97
C LEU A 43 -2.27 5.92 7.63
N THR A 44 -2.95 6.36 6.58
CA THR A 44 -4.26 5.85 6.18
C THR A 44 -4.21 4.90 4.98
N ASP A 45 -3.02 4.53 4.49
CA ASP A 45 -2.85 3.52 3.44
C ASP A 45 -3.05 2.11 4.00
N PRO A 46 -4.11 1.38 3.60
CA PRO A 46 -4.37 0.02 4.09
C PRO A 46 -3.24 -0.98 3.77
N SER A 47 -2.38 -0.69 2.79
CA SER A 47 -1.23 -1.53 2.42
C SER A 47 -0.21 -1.67 3.56
N TYR A 48 -0.25 -0.80 4.58
CA TYR A 48 0.57 -0.93 5.78
C TYR A 48 -0.03 -1.83 6.88
N PHE A 49 -1.09 -2.58 6.60
CA PHE A 49 -1.65 -3.52 7.57
C PHE A 49 -0.58 -4.48 8.09
N GLY A 50 -0.51 -4.63 9.42
CA GLY A 50 0.47 -5.49 10.08
C GLY A 50 1.88 -4.90 10.23
N GLN A 51 2.14 -3.69 9.71
CA GLN A 51 3.48 -3.09 9.66
C GLN A 51 3.67 -1.98 10.70
N VAL A 52 4.90 -1.87 11.19
CA VAL A 52 5.42 -0.74 11.99
C VAL A 52 6.23 0.14 11.04
N VAL A 53 5.76 1.37 10.82
CA VAL A 53 6.28 2.24 9.75
C VAL A 53 7.24 3.27 10.30
N ILE A 54 8.48 3.27 9.82
CA ILE A 54 9.47 4.33 10.06
C ILE A 54 9.29 5.41 8.99
N GLN A 55 8.99 6.63 9.42
CA GLN A 55 9.09 7.79 8.54
C GLN A 55 10.50 8.36 8.59
N THR A 56 11.20 8.37 7.46
CA THR A 56 12.60 8.82 7.43
C THR A 56 12.74 10.34 7.40
N PHE A 57 11.70 11.06 6.95
CA PHE A 57 11.68 12.52 7.04
C PHE A 57 11.69 12.96 8.50
N PRO A 58 12.58 13.88 8.91
CA PRO A 58 12.89 14.09 10.33
C PRO A 58 11.77 14.76 11.15
N LEU A 59 10.91 15.57 10.53
CA LEU A 59 9.81 16.26 11.23
C LEU A 59 8.46 15.91 10.60
N ILE A 60 7.56 15.34 11.38
CA ILE A 60 6.22 14.93 10.96
C ILE A 60 5.15 15.69 11.74
N GLY A 61 3.97 15.85 11.16
CA GLY A 61 2.83 16.52 11.81
C GLY A 61 2.79 18.04 11.64
N ASN A 62 3.72 18.62 10.89
CA ASN A 62 3.85 20.08 10.73
C ASN A 62 2.66 20.77 10.06
N TYR A 63 1.91 20.08 9.21
CA TYR A 63 0.66 20.60 8.62
C TYR A 63 -0.61 20.04 9.28
N GLY A 64 -0.46 19.28 10.37
CA GLY A 64 -1.57 18.73 11.17
C GLY A 64 -2.30 17.57 10.49
N VAL A 65 -3.54 17.38 10.88
CA VAL A 65 -4.44 16.36 10.32
C VAL A 65 -5.41 17.02 9.36
N ILE A 66 -5.54 16.46 8.16
CA ILE A 66 -6.36 16.96 7.07
C ILE A 66 -7.18 15.76 6.54
N PRO A 67 -8.44 15.57 7.00
CA PRO A 67 -9.23 14.37 6.66
C PRO A 67 -9.47 14.17 5.15
N SER A 68 -9.50 15.24 4.36
CA SER A 68 -9.63 15.14 2.90
C SER A 68 -8.45 14.47 2.20
N ASP A 69 -7.29 14.37 2.87
CA ASP A 69 -6.09 13.72 2.37
C ASP A 69 -6.00 12.22 2.78
N PHE A 70 -7.00 11.71 3.50
CA PHE A 70 -7.03 10.31 3.91
C PHE A 70 -7.28 9.37 2.73
N GLU A 71 -6.58 8.24 2.74
CA GLU A 71 -6.70 7.16 1.76
C GLU A 71 -7.63 6.02 2.22
N SER A 72 -8.05 6.05 3.48
CA SER A 72 -9.07 5.15 4.03
C SER A 72 -9.71 5.74 5.29
N LYS A 73 -10.80 5.11 5.75
CA LYS A 73 -11.57 5.56 6.92
C LYS A 73 -10.76 5.55 8.22
N LYS A 74 -9.73 4.70 8.34
CA LYS A 74 -8.90 4.55 9.55
C LYS A 74 -7.53 3.98 9.21
N PRO A 75 -6.48 4.30 9.99
CA PRO A 75 -5.17 3.67 9.88
C PRO A 75 -5.23 2.15 10.02
N ALA A 76 -4.38 1.45 9.25
CA ALA A 76 -4.24 0.00 9.31
C ALA A 76 -2.87 -0.47 9.84
N LEU A 77 -1.89 0.45 9.97
CA LEU A 77 -0.56 0.15 10.48
C LEU A 77 -0.58 -0.18 11.98
N LYS A 78 0.46 -0.90 12.45
CA LYS A 78 0.61 -1.30 13.85
C LYS A 78 1.20 -0.23 14.74
N ALA A 79 2.16 0.55 14.24
CA ALA A 79 2.75 1.69 14.94
C ALA A 79 3.44 2.65 13.97
N TYR A 80 3.64 3.88 14.41
CA TYR A 80 4.31 4.92 13.64
C TYR A 80 5.57 5.41 14.35
N ILE A 81 6.72 5.32 13.67
CA ILE A 81 8.04 5.64 14.23
C ILE A 81 8.60 6.86 13.50
N VAL A 82 8.88 7.92 14.26
CA VAL A 82 9.35 9.19 13.73
C VAL A 82 10.57 9.73 14.52
N ARG A 83 11.38 10.58 13.90
CA ARG A 83 12.47 11.24 14.61
C ARG A 83 11.94 12.32 15.55
N ASN A 84 11.10 13.22 15.00
CA ASN A 84 10.41 14.27 15.75
C ASN A 84 9.00 14.45 15.18
N TRP A 85 8.08 14.95 16.00
CA TRP A 85 6.75 15.35 15.54
C TRP A 85 6.40 16.75 16.02
N CYS A 86 5.62 17.47 15.24
CA CYS A 86 5.18 18.82 15.52
C CYS A 86 3.95 18.81 16.45
N GLN A 87 4.05 19.40 17.61
CA GLN A 87 2.95 19.46 18.60
C GLN A 87 1.95 20.58 18.29
N GLU A 88 2.42 21.63 17.62
CA GLU A 88 1.62 22.80 17.24
C GLU A 88 1.68 22.99 15.71
N PRO A 89 0.87 22.23 14.96
CA PRO A 89 0.87 22.34 13.52
C PRO A 89 0.36 23.69 13.02
N SER A 90 0.87 24.13 11.87
CA SER A 90 0.47 25.38 11.23
C SER A 90 0.21 25.16 9.73
N ASN A 91 -1.06 25.06 9.34
CA ASN A 91 -1.51 24.99 7.96
C ASN A 91 -2.97 25.44 7.88
N PHE A 92 -3.35 26.13 6.80
CA PHE A 92 -4.73 26.63 6.62
C PHE A 92 -5.78 25.50 6.48
N ARG A 93 -5.37 24.27 6.14
CA ARG A 93 -6.23 23.07 6.06
C ARG A 93 -6.23 22.23 7.33
N CYS A 94 -5.44 22.61 8.34
CA CYS A 94 -5.29 21.82 9.56
C CYS A 94 -6.60 21.74 10.35
N GLU A 95 -7.10 20.54 10.59
CA GLU A 95 -8.30 20.26 11.38
C GLU A 95 -7.98 19.53 12.70
N GLY A 96 -6.73 19.12 12.93
CA GLY A 96 -6.35 18.39 14.13
C GLY A 96 -4.85 18.18 14.29
N VAL A 97 -4.49 17.59 15.43
CA VAL A 97 -3.10 17.28 15.81
C VAL A 97 -2.83 15.81 15.66
N LEU A 98 -1.64 15.45 15.17
CA LEU A 98 -1.24 14.08 14.89
C LEU A 98 -1.36 13.15 16.11
N ASP A 99 -0.95 13.59 17.29
CA ASP A 99 -1.03 12.80 18.52
C ASP A 99 -2.48 12.41 18.89
N THR A 100 -3.41 13.36 18.76
CA THR A 100 -4.85 13.09 18.97
C THR A 100 -5.38 12.10 17.94
N PHE A 101 -5.07 12.31 16.66
CA PHE A 101 -5.50 11.41 15.59
C PHE A 101 -5.03 9.97 15.81
N LEU A 102 -3.77 9.79 16.22
CA LEU A 102 -3.23 8.45 16.49
C LEU A 102 -3.88 7.82 17.73
N LYS A 103 -4.18 8.61 18.78
CA LYS A 103 -4.92 8.13 19.98
C LYS A 103 -6.31 7.67 19.64
N ASP A 104 -7.06 8.48 18.88
CA ASP A 104 -8.44 8.19 18.48
C ASP A 104 -8.51 6.97 17.54
N SER A 105 -7.42 6.71 16.80
CA SER A 105 -7.27 5.57 15.90
C SER A 105 -6.67 4.32 16.57
N ASP A 106 -6.38 4.35 17.88
CA ASP A 106 -5.71 3.26 18.64
C ASP A 106 -4.35 2.85 18.06
N VAL A 107 -3.61 3.82 17.48
CA VAL A 107 -2.28 3.62 16.90
C VAL A 107 -1.21 4.18 17.83
N PRO A 108 -0.28 3.35 18.35
CA PRO A 108 0.85 3.81 19.11
C PRO A 108 1.93 4.43 18.23
N GLY A 109 2.62 5.43 18.76
CA GLY A 109 3.74 6.07 18.10
C GLY A 109 4.99 6.12 18.99
N LEU A 110 6.15 6.19 18.36
CA LEU A 110 7.43 6.34 19.03
C LEU A 110 8.24 7.44 18.35
N TYR A 111 8.75 8.38 19.13
CA TYR A 111 9.59 9.48 18.64
C TYR A 111 10.83 9.65 19.50
N ASP A 112 11.69 10.62 19.16
CA ASP A 112 13.01 10.84 19.78
C ASP A 112 13.89 9.58 19.71
N ILE A 113 13.85 8.90 18.58
CA ILE A 113 14.55 7.66 18.28
C ILE A 113 15.42 7.84 17.01
N ASP A 114 16.51 7.10 16.90
CA ASP A 114 17.40 7.15 15.73
C ASP A 114 16.80 6.41 14.51
N THR A 115 15.87 7.09 13.81
CA THR A 115 15.24 6.57 12.59
C THR A 115 16.24 6.28 11.47
N ARG A 116 17.35 7.04 11.40
CA ARG A 116 18.40 6.79 10.41
C ARG A 116 19.11 5.46 10.66
N ARG A 117 19.46 5.17 11.92
CA ARG A 117 20.07 3.89 12.28
C ARG A 117 19.11 2.72 12.06
N LEU A 118 17.83 2.86 12.42
CA LEU A 118 16.79 1.87 12.15
C LEU A 118 16.66 1.59 10.65
N THR A 119 16.57 2.62 9.81
CA THR A 119 16.49 2.49 8.37
C THR A 119 17.71 1.76 7.78
N ARG A 120 18.92 2.08 8.28
CA ARG A 120 20.14 1.37 7.84
C ARG A 120 20.12 -0.11 8.19
N ILE A 121 19.60 -0.47 9.37
CA ILE A 121 19.45 -1.87 9.78
C ILE A 121 18.48 -2.60 8.84
N VAL A 122 17.31 -2.03 8.54
CA VAL A 122 16.35 -2.66 7.63
C VAL A 122 16.93 -2.78 6.21
N ARG A 123 17.71 -1.81 5.74
CA ARG A 123 18.39 -1.90 4.42
C ARG A 123 19.47 -2.97 4.37
N GLU A 124 20.19 -3.17 5.46
CA GLU A 124 21.31 -4.12 5.55
C GLU A 124 20.84 -5.56 5.76
N TYR A 125 19.86 -5.76 6.65
CA TYR A 125 19.42 -7.09 7.09
C TYR A 125 18.06 -7.52 6.51
N GLY A 126 17.40 -6.65 5.78
CA GLY A 126 16.03 -6.85 5.27
C GLY A 126 14.95 -6.42 6.26
N VAL A 127 13.69 -6.52 5.83
CA VAL A 127 12.55 -6.32 6.72
C VAL A 127 12.57 -7.37 7.82
N MET A 128 12.22 -6.96 9.04
CA MET A 128 12.24 -7.83 10.22
C MET A 128 11.08 -7.46 11.15
N ASN A 129 10.75 -8.39 12.05
CA ASN A 129 9.72 -8.13 13.04
C ASN A 129 10.24 -7.25 14.18
N CYS A 130 9.34 -6.48 14.77
CA CYS A 130 9.64 -5.66 15.93
C CYS A 130 8.45 -5.57 16.88
N LYS A 131 8.74 -5.22 18.14
CA LYS A 131 7.75 -4.94 19.18
C LYS A 131 7.98 -3.57 19.78
N LEU A 132 6.92 -2.76 19.83
CA LEU A 132 6.88 -1.56 20.63
C LEU A 132 6.35 -1.91 22.02
N THR A 133 7.10 -1.60 23.07
CA THR A 133 6.78 -1.93 24.47
C THR A 133 7.20 -0.83 25.45
N TYR A 134 6.70 -0.89 26.67
CA TYR A 134 7.02 0.05 27.77
C TYR A 134 7.89 -0.57 28.85
N SER A 135 8.19 -1.87 28.76
CA SER A 135 9.09 -2.59 29.67
C SER A 135 10.02 -3.50 28.90
N LEU A 136 11.20 -3.81 29.48
CA LEU A 136 12.16 -4.78 28.99
C LEU A 136 12.23 -6.03 29.88
N ASP A 137 11.28 -6.22 30.81
CA ASP A 137 11.30 -7.32 31.79
C ASP A 137 11.21 -8.71 31.12
N ASN A 138 10.63 -8.77 29.90
CA ASN A 138 10.43 -10.00 29.13
C ASN A 138 11.25 -10.03 27.83
N LEU A 139 12.38 -9.31 27.76
CA LEU A 139 13.12 -9.09 26.52
C LEU A 139 13.43 -10.38 25.75
N ASP A 140 13.95 -11.40 26.41
CA ASP A 140 14.30 -12.68 25.72
C ASP A 140 13.07 -13.39 25.16
N LYS A 141 11.96 -13.38 25.89
CA LYS A 141 10.68 -13.93 25.44
C LYS A 141 10.13 -13.15 24.25
N ASP A 142 10.17 -11.83 24.31
CA ASP A 142 9.71 -10.95 23.22
C ASP A 142 10.51 -11.22 21.94
N ILE A 143 11.83 -11.40 22.03
CA ILE A 143 12.68 -11.73 20.88
C ILE A 143 12.30 -13.09 20.27
N GLU A 144 12.04 -14.11 21.08
CA GLU A 144 11.62 -15.42 20.57
C GLU A 144 10.23 -15.35 19.90
N GLU A 145 9.30 -14.61 20.47
CA GLU A 145 7.97 -14.38 19.85
C GLU A 145 8.09 -13.65 18.50
N LEU A 146 8.99 -12.68 18.40
CA LEU A 146 9.24 -11.94 17.17
C LEU A 146 9.72 -12.82 16.01
N LYS A 147 10.58 -13.81 16.29
CA LYS A 147 11.10 -14.72 15.26
C LYS A 147 10.00 -15.57 14.59
N SER A 148 8.90 -15.82 15.28
CA SER A 148 7.77 -16.61 14.78
C SER A 148 6.60 -15.78 14.26
N TYR A 149 6.63 -14.46 14.49
CA TYR A 149 5.53 -13.59 14.09
C TYR A 149 5.39 -13.50 12.56
N LYS A 150 4.16 -13.61 12.07
CA LYS A 150 3.80 -13.42 10.66
C LYS A 150 2.52 -12.62 10.55
N VAL A 151 2.46 -11.75 9.55
CA VAL A 151 1.22 -11.08 9.16
C VAL A 151 0.42 -12.06 8.29
N THR A 152 -0.80 -12.35 8.66
CA THR A 152 -1.72 -13.25 7.95
C THR A 152 -3.07 -12.58 7.72
N ASP A 153 -3.87 -13.12 6.79
CA ASP A 153 -5.22 -12.61 6.47
C ASP A 153 -5.25 -11.10 6.17
N ALA A 154 -4.19 -10.57 5.56
CA ALA A 154 -4.02 -9.13 5.43
C ALA A 154 -5.14 -8.49 4.60
N VAL A 155 -5.43 -9.00 3.41
CA VAL A 155 -6.51 -8.52 2.53
C VAL A 155 -7.88 -8.64 3.21
N LYS A 156 -8.16 -9.78 3.81
CA LYS A 156 -9.42 -10.04 4.53
C LYS A 156 -9.66 -9.06 5.69
N SER A 157 -8.60 -8.56 6.29
CA SER A 157 -8.66 -7.63 7.43
C SER A 157 -8.96 -6.18 7.02
N VAL A 158 -8.72 -5.80 5.76
CA VAL A 158 -8.83 -4.42 5.27
C VAL A 158 -9.88 -4.22 4.18
N THR A 159 -10.28 -5.28 3.46
CA THR A 159 -11.32 -5.21 2.43
C THR A 159 -12.66 -4.72 3.01
N THR A 160 -13.45 -4.07 2.18
CA THR A 160 -14.83 -3.72 2.55
C THR A 160 -15.66 -4.98 2.83
N ASN A 161 -16.67 -4.85 3.67
CA ASN A 161 -17.60 -5.95 3.98
C ASN A 161 -18.94 -5.84 3.24
N LYS A 162 -19.11 -4.83 2.40
CA LYS A 162 -20.34 -4.59 1.62
C LYS A 162 -19.99 -3.90 0.30
N GLU A 163 -20.90 -4.05 -0.63
CA GLU A 163 -20.88 -3.30 -1.89
C GLU A 163 -21.26 -1.84 -1.65
N GLU A 164 -20.54 -0.91 -2.28
CA GLU A 164 -20.80 0.54 -2.22
C GLU A 164 -20.69 1.15 -3.63
N LEU A 165 -21.75 1.86 -4.07
CA LEU A 165 -21.76 2.58 -5.34
C LEU A 165 -21.36 4.06 -5.12
N PHE A 166 -20.45 4.53 -5.96
CA PHE A 166 -20.03 5.94 -6.05
C PHE A 166 -20.29 6.47 -7.46
N GLU A 167 -21.30 7.28 -7.57
CA GLU A 167 -21.72 7.85 -8.86
C GLU A 167 -20.84 9.04 -9.27
N SER A 168 -20.59 9.14 -10.57
CA SER A 168 -19.96 10.29 -11.21
C SER A 168 -21.04 11.28 -11.69
N GLU A 169 -20.66 12.52 -11.97
CA GLU A 169 -21.59 13.51 -12.52
C GLU A 169 -22.04 13.21 -13.95
N THR A 170 -21.28 12.39 -14.67
CA THR A 170 -21.48 12.19 -16.13
C THR A 170 -21.89 10.78 -16.53
N HIS A 171 -21.80 9.79 -15.63
CA HIS A 171 -22.24 8.40 -15.81
C HIS A 171 -21.81 7.76 -17.14
N LYS A 172 -20.53 7.94 -17.51
CA LYS A 172 -20.02 7.49 -18.82
C LYS A 172 -19.77 5.97 -18.88
N LYS A 173 -19.23 5.41 -17.79
CA LYS A 173 -18.79 4.01 -17.71
C LYS A 173 -19.11 3.45 -16.33
N ASN A 174 -19.37 2.15 -16.26
CA ASN A 174 -19.55 1.41 -15.02
C ASN A 174 -18.28 0.61 -14.72
N VAL A 175 -17.62 0.88 -13.61
CA VAL A 175 -16.39 0.19 -13.20
C VAL A 175 -16.64 -0.56 -11.90
N VAL A 176 -16.29 -1.83 -11.86
CA VAL A 176 -16.23 -2.62 -10.63
C VAL A 176 -14.81 -2.53 -10.08
N LEU A 177 -14.67 -2.04 -8.84
CA LEU A 177 -13.42 -1.97 -8.12
C LEU A 177 -13.38 -3.07 -7.07
N MET A 178 -12.52 -4.07 -7.25
CA MET A 178 -12.25 -5.11 -6.25
C MET A 178 -11.35 -4.53 -5.15
N ASP A 179 -11.86 -4.50 -3.93
CA ASP A 179 -11.19 -3.90 -2.79
C ASP A 179 -10.32 -4.92 -2.05
N PHE A 180 -9.01 -4.86 -2.30
CA PHE A 180 -8.00 -5.65 -1.56
C PHE A 180 -7.36 -4.86 -0.41
N GLY A 181 -7.86 -3.67 -0.12
CA GLY A 181 -7.32 -2.63 0.73
C GLY A 181 -7.07 -1.36 -0.10
N ALA A 182 -8.12 -0.96 -0.82
CA ALA A 182 -8.06 0.13 -1.78
C ALA A 182 -7.79 1.47 -1.09
N LYS A 183 -6.90 2.25 -1.69
CA LYS A 183 -6.82 3.68 -1.41
C LYS A 183 -8.00 4.40 -2.05
N ASP A 184 -8.62 5.29 -1.28
CA ASP A 184 -9.77 6.08 -1.73
C ASP A 184 -9.47 6.88 -3.01
N ASN A 185 -8.21 7.24 -3.24
CA ASN A 185 -7.85 8.02 -4.41
C ASN A 185 -7.96 7.24 -5.74
N ILE A 186 -7.85 5.91 -5.72
CA ILE A 186 -8.16 5.08 -6.91
C ILE A 186 -9.58 5.33 -7.37
N ARG A 187 -10.54 5.25 -6.45
CA ARG A 187 -11.94 5.51 -6.70
C ARG A 187 -12.17 6.97 -7.14
N ARG A 188 -11.53 7.95 -6.45
CA ARG A 188 -11.66 9.38 -6.79
C ARG A 188 -11.17 9.66 -8.21
N GLU A 189 -10.06 9.06 -8.65
CA GLU A 189 -9.52 9.23 -10.01
C GLU A 189 -10.44 8.65 -11.08
N LEU A 190 -11.15 7.54 -10.82
CA LEU A 190 -12.15 6.98 -11.72
C LEU A 190 -13.41 7.85 -11.79
N VAL A 191 -13.97 8.25 -10.65
CA VAL A 191 -15.17 9.12 -10.57
C VAL A 191 -14.93 10.44 -11.27
N LYS A 192 -13.76 11.07 -11.07
CA LYS A 192 -13.34 12.30 -11.75
C LYS A 192 -13.34 12.18 -13.28
N ARG A 193 -13.12 10.97 -13.81
CA ARG A 193 -13.14 10.67 -15.26
C ARG A 193 -14.50 10.26 -15.78
N GLY A 194 -15.52 10.32 -14.95
CA GLY A 194 -16.91 10.04 -15.33
C GLY A 194 -17.31 8.57 -15.18
N CYS A 195 -16.56 7.79 -14.42
CA CYS A 195 -16.93 6.42 -14.12
C CYS A 195 -17.80 6.35 -12.86
N ASP A 196 -18.91 5.64 -12.93
CA ASP A 196 -19.61 5.16 -11.74
C ASP A 196 -18.84 3.95 -11.21
N VAL A 197 -18.48 3.96 -9.94
CA VAL A 197 -17.59 2.95 -9.35
C VAL A 197 -18.34 2.15 -8.30
N THR A 198 -18.53 0.85 -8.56
CA THR A 198 -19.03 -0.10 -7.58
C THR A 198 -17.84 -0.77 -6.90
N VAL A 199 -17.61 -0.41 -5.64
CA VAL A 199 -16.58 -1.05 -4.80
C VAL A 199 -17.15 -2.34 -4.24
N VAL A 200 -16.44 -3.46 -4.44
CA VAL A 200 -16.87 -4.79 -4.00
C VAL A 200 -15.82 -5.45 -3.09
N PRO A 201 -16.24 -6.32 -2.14
CA PRO A 201 -15.32 -7.09 -1.32
C PRO A 201 -14.34 -7.93 -2.15
N ALA A 202 -13.16 -8.19 -1.60
CA ALA A 202 -12.15 -9.07 -2.19
C ALA A 202 -12.65 -10.50 -2.48
N SER A 203 -13.67 -10.95 -1.72
CA SER A 203 -14.29 -12.27 -1.86
C SER A 203 -15.39 -12.34 -2.93
N THR A 204 -15.65 -11.26 -3.67
CA THR A 204 -16.67 -11.25 -4.73
C THR A 204 -16.24 -12.16 -5.88
N THR A 205 -17.12 -13.08 -6.30
CA THR A 205 -16.80 -14.07 -7.32
C THR A 205 -16.85 -13.51 -8.74
N CYS A 206 -16.21 -14.19 -9.68
CA CYS A 206 -16.24 -13.85 -11.10
C CYS A 206 -17.70 -13.73 -11.61
N GLU A 207 -18.56 -14.69 -11.27
CA GLU A 207 -19.96 -14.68 -11.68
C GLU A 207 -20.72 -13.46 -11.17
N GLN A 208 -20.47 -13.04 -9.93
CA GLN A 208 -21.08 -11.84 -9.34
C GLN A 208 -20.62 -10.57 -10.07
N ILE A 209 -19.32 -10.45 -10.36
CA ILE A 209 -18.77 -9.30 -11.08
C ILE A 209 -19.32 -9.21 -12.50
N VAL A 210 -19.34 -10.34 -13.24
CA VAL A 210 -19.87 -10.40 -14.60
C VAL A 210 -21.37 -10.06 -14.65
N ALA A 211 -22.13 -10.49 -13.62
CA ALA A 211 -23.56 -10.16 -13.51
C ALA A 211 -23.83 -8.65 -13.33
N MET A 212 -22.86 -7.87 -12.85
CA MET A 212 -22.95 -6.41 -12.76
C MET A 212 -22.77 -5.72 -14.12
N ASN A 213 -22.39 -6.49 -15.18
CA ASN A 213 -22.13 -6.00 -16.53
C ASN A 213 -21.24 -4.74 -16.58
N PRO A 214 -20.03 -4.79 -16.00
CA PRO A 214 -19.15 -3.62 -15.96
C PRO A 214 -18.50 -3.35 -17.33
N ASP A 215 -18.26 -2.08 -17.64
CA ASP A 215 -17.43 -1.65 -18.76
C ASP A 215 -15.95 -1.92 -18.51
N GLY A 216 -15.52 -1.91 -17.24
CA GLY A 216 -14.15 -2.17 -16.84
C GLY A 216 -14.02 -2.67 -15.40
N ILE A 217 -12.88 -3.29 -15.10
CA ILE A 217 -12.55 -3.81 -13.77
C ILE A 217 -11.28 -3.14 -13.26
N MET A 218 -11.33 -2.63 -12.04
CA MET A 218 -10.17 -2.11 -11.32
C MET A 218 -9.79 -3.09 -10.21
N LEU A 219 -8.52 -3.53 -10.20
CA LEU A 219 -7.95 -4.32 -9.12
C LEU A 219 -7.10 -3.41 -8.24
N SER A 220 -7.51 -3.21 -6.99
CA SER A 220 -6.88 -2.24 -6.12
C SER A 220 -5.51 -2.69 -5.61
N ASN A 221 -4.80 -1.76 -4.96
CA ASN A 221 -3.69 -2.06 -4.07
C ASN A 221 -4.17 -2.83 -2.83
N GLY A 222 -3.22 -3.30 -2.02
CA GLY A 222 -3.51 -3.96 -0.76
C GLY A 222 -2.26 -4.47 -0.04
N PRO A 223 -2.42 -4.96 1.20
CA PRO A 223 -1.33 -5.47 2.04
C PRO A 223 -1.03 -6.96 1.85
N GLY A 224 0.09 -7.39 2.41
CA GLY A 224 0.42 -8.79 2.68
C GLY A 224 1.17 -9.51 1.57
N ASP A 225 1.28 -10.81 1.72
CA ASP A 225 1.86 -11.71 0.72
C ASP A 225 0.79 -12.03 -0.35
N PRO A 226 1.06 -11.73 -1.64
CA PRO A 226 0.08 -12.02 -2.69
C PRO A 226 -0.28 -13.51 -2.79
N THR A 227 0.64 -14.41 -2.46
CA THR A 227 0.44 -15.86 -2.57
C THR A 227 -0.54 -16.45 -1.55
N GLU A 228 -0.85 -15.73 -0.46
CA GLU A 228 -1.85 -16.14 0.52
C GLU A 228 -3.29 -16.03 -0.01
N ASN A 229 -3.52 -15.30 -1.12
CA ASN A 229 -4.84 -14.97 -1.66
C ASN A 229 -5.29 -15.97 -2.75
N THR A 230 -5.19 -17.26 -2.49
CA THR A 230 -5.43 -18.33 -3.48
C THR A 230 -6.85 -18.32 -4.09
N GLU A 231 -7.86 -17.97 -3.30
CA GLU A 231 -9.25 -17.87 -3.76
C GLU A 231 -9.42 -16.69 -4.74
N ILE A 232 -8.85 -15.53 -4.41
CA ILE A 232 -8.87 -14.33 -5.27
C ILE A 232 -8.15 -14.62 -6.59
N ILE A 233 -6.97 -15.25 -6.54
CA ILE A 233 -6.19 -15.64 -7.73
C ILE A 233 -7.01 -16.56 -8.64
N ALA A 234 -7.75 -17.52 -8.08
CA ALA A 234 -8.61 -18.42 -8.84
C ALA A 234 -9.78 -17.67 -9.51
N GLU A 235 -10.41 -16.73 -8.82
CA GLU A 235 -11.49 -15.92 -9.39
C GLU A 235 -10.97 -14.95 -10.47
N LEU A 236 -9.81 -14.32 -10.27
CA LEU A 236 -9.18 -13.49 -11.31
C LEU A 236 -8.83 -14.27 -12.57
N LYS A 237 -8.39 -15.52 -12.43
CA LYS A 237 -8.15 -16.38 -13.60
C LYS A 237 -9.41 -16.56 -14.44
N LYS A 238 -10.56 -16.86 -13.83
CA LYS A 238 -11.84 -16.96 -14.52
C LYS A 238 -12.26 -15.63 -15.15
N LEU A 239 -12.06 -14.53 -14.39
CA LEU A 239 -12.46 -13.19 -14.81
C LEU A 239 -11.72 -12.75 -16.10
N CYS A 240 -10.44 -13.10 -16.24
CA CYS A 240 -9.65 -12.84 -17.44
C CYS A 240 -10.21 -13.49 -18.71
N GLU A 241 -10.93 -14.64 -18.60
CA GLU A 241 -11.56 -15.32 -19.74
C GLU A 241 -12.69 -14.48 -20.38
N HIS A 242 -13.30 -13.58 -19.61
CA HIS A 242 -14.36 -12.67 -20.08
C HIS A 242 -13.83 -11.48 -20.89
N LYS A 243 -12.51 -11.23 -20.88
CA LYS A 243 -11.84 -10.16 -21.65
C LYS A 243 -12.43 -8.77 -21.40
N ILE A 244 -12.89 -8.50 -20.18
CA ILE A 244 -13.34 -7.17 -19.77
C ILE A 244 -12.10 -6.29 -19.57
N PRO A 245 -12.06 -5.04 -20.05
CA PRO A 245 -10.97 -4.11 -19.78
C PRO A 245 -10.60 -4.08 -18.29
N THR A 246 -9.34 -4.37 -17.97
CA THR A 246 -8.91 -4.51 -16.58
C THR A 246 -7.61 -3.75 -16.33
N PHE A 247 -7.59 -2.98 -15.23
CA PHE A 247 -6.40 -2.29 -14.73
C PHE A 247 -6.11 -2.74 -13.30
N GLY A 248 -4.87 -3.20 -13.03
CA GLY A 248 -4.41 -3.63 -11.70
C GLY A 248 -3.30 -2.76 -11.14
N ILE A 249 -3.40 -2.40 -9.85
CA ILE A 249 -2.44 -1.56 -9.14
C ILE A 249 -1.84 -2.33 -7.97
N CYS A 250 -0.51 -2.33 -7.85
CA CYS A 250 0.28 -2.87 -6.74
C CYS A 250 -0.09 -4.33 -6.41
N LEU A 251 -0.87 -4.62 -5.38
CA LEU A 251 -1.32 -5.99 -5.08
C LEU A 251 -2.19 -6.55 -6.23
N GLY A 252 -3.06 -5.74 -6.84
CA GLY A 252 -3.86 -6.14 -8.00
C GLY A 252 -2.99 -6.55 -9.20
N HIS A 253 -1.84 -5.89 -9.41
CA HIS A 253 -0.84 -6.31 -10.40
C HIS A 253 -0.27 -7.70 -10.07
N GLN A 254 0.12 -7.91 -8.81
CA GLN A 254 0.72 -9.18 -8.37
C GLN A 254 -0.28 -10.35 -8.44
N LEU A 255 -1.52 -10.14 -7.96
CA LEU A 255 -2.57 -11.15 -7.98
C LEU A 255 -2.96 -11.56 -9.40
N LEU A 256 -3.05 -10.57 -10.31
CA LEU A 256 -3.34 -10.85 -11.71
C LEU A 256 -2.19 -11.61 -12.37
N ALA A 257 -0.94 -11.23 -12.12
CA ALA A 257 0.23 -11.95 -12.63
C ALA A 257 0.25 -13.41 -12.13
N LEU A 258 -0.01 -13.65 -10.85
CA LEU A 258 -0.14 -15.00 -10.27
C LEU A 258 -1.28 -15.79 -10.94
N SER A 259 -2.41 -15.17 -11.22
CA SER A 259 -3.54 -15.84 -11.90
C SER A 259 -3.21 -16.30 -13.30
N GLN A 260 -2.24 -15.67 -13.94
CA GLN A 260 -1.75 -16.01 -15.29
C GLN A 260 -0.49 -16.91 -15.27
N GLY A 261 -0.08 -17.38 -14.09
CA GLY A 261 1.00 -18.35 -13.92
C GLY A 261 2.39 -17.76 -13.67
N ALA A 262 2.51 -16.44 -13.53
CA ALA A 262 3.73 -15.82 -13.06
C ALA A 262 3.98 -16.13 -11.56
N THR A 263 5.16 -15.80 -11.07
CA THR A 263 5.53 -15.94 -9.65
C THR A 263 5.93 -14.60 -9.05
N THR A 264 5.86 -14.50 -7.72
CA THR A 264 6.30 -13.32 -6.97
C THR A 264 7.41 -13.70 -6.00
N GLU A 265 8.24 -12.71 -5.63
CA GLU A 265 9.28 -12.86 -4.63
C GLU A 265 9.22 -11.72 -3.61
N LYS A 266 9.64 -12.01 -2.38
CA LYS A 266 9.78 -11.00 -1.32
C LYS A 266 11.07 -10.21 -1.54
N LEU A 267 10.96 -8.88 -1.68
CA LEU A 267 12.10 -7.99 -1.77
C LEU A 267 12.80 -7.83 -0.43
N HIS A 268 14.10 -7.61 -0.44
CA HIS A 268 14.91 -7.51 0.77
C HIS A 268 14.38 -6.48 1.78
N TYR A 269 14.04 -5.27 1.30
CA TYR A 269 13.40 -4.22 2.13
C TYR A 269 12.21 -3.54 1.44
N GLY A 270 11.87 -3.95 0.20
CA GLY A 270 10.76 -3.40 -0.58
C GLY A 270 11.04 -2.00 -1.15
N HIS A 271 10.11 -1.54 -1.99
CA HIS A 271 10.13 -0.17 -2.51
C HIS A 271 9.06 0.65 -1.77
N ARG A 272 9.48 1.65 -0.99
CA ARG A 272 8.58 2.55 -0.25
C ARG A 272 9.08 3.98 -0.29
N GLY A 273 8.31 4.83 -0.96
CA GLY A 273 8.62 6.26 -1.14
C GLY A 273 7.99 6.85 -2.39
N ALA A 274 8.14 8.15 -2.55
CA ALA A 274 7.56 8.91 -3.66
C ALA A 274 8.62 9.33 -4.72
N ASN A 275 9.72 8.61 -4.82
CA ASN A 275 10.87 8.95 -5.66
C ASN A 275 11.44 7.73 -6.40
N GLN A 276 10.60 6.75 -6.72
CA GLN A 276 11.01 5.52 -7.40
C GLN A 276 10.91 5.69 -8.92
N PRO A 277 12.01 5.49 -9.67
CA PRO A 277 11.98 5.62 -11.13
C PRO A 277 11.41 4.37 -11.78
N ALA A 278 10.32 4.51 -12.54
CA ALA A 278 9.78 3.45 -13.39
C ALA A 278 10.01 3.82 -14.86
N LYS A 279 10.72 2.96 -15.58
CA LYS A 279 11.02 3.12 -17.01
C LYS A 279 9.98 2.37 -17.83
N ASP A 280 9.29 3.08 -18.69
CA ASP A 280 8.45 2.52 -19.74
C ASP A 280 9.35 1.81 -20.77
N THR A 281 9.11 0.52 -21.01
CA THR A 281 9.92 -0.33 -21.87
C THR A 281 9.72 -0.04 -23.34
N GLU A 282 8.57 0.50 -23.74
CA GLU A 282 8.23 0.80 -25.12
C GLU A 282 8.80 2.15 -25.55
N THR A 283 8.63 3.19 -24.75
CA THR A 283 9.07 4.55 -25.07
C THR A 283 10.47 4.88 -24.56
N GLY A 284 10.96 4.13 -23.57
CA GLY A 284 12.20 4.41 -22.86
C GLY A 284 12.10 5.57 -21.85
N ARG A 285 10.93 6.20 -21.71
CA ARG A 285 10.71 7.32 -20.79
C ARG A 285 10.74 6.83 -19.33
N ILE A 286 11.33 7.63 -18.46
CA ILE A 286 11.36 7.38 -17.02
C ILE A 286 10.34 8.30 -16.34
N TYR A 287 9.48 7.72 -15.54
CA TYR A 287 8.55 8.41 -14.66
C TYR A 287 9.00 8.26 -13.21
N ILE A 288 8.84 9.31 -12.43
CA ILE A 288 9.02 9.20 -10.98
C ILE A 288 7.70 8.80 -10.37
N THR A 289 7.71 7.74 -9.55
CA THR A 289 6.49 7.11 -9.04
C THR A 289 6.49 7.01 -7.52
N SER A 290 5.29 6.94 -6.95
CA SER A 290 5.08 6.53 -5.57
C SER A 290 4.96 5.01 -5.50
N GLN A 291 5.62 4.39 -4.53
CA GLN A 291 5.58 2.94 -4.33
C GLN A 291 5.46 2.59 -2.86
N ASN A 292 4.76 1.50 -2.57
CA ASN A 292 4.65 0.88 -1.24
C ASN A 292 4.38 -0.61 -1.40
N HIS A 293 5.42 -1.40 -1.66
CA HIS A 293 5.29 -2.84 -1.78
C HIS A 293 6.53 -3.58 -1.25
N GLY A 294 6.31 -4.79 -0.72
CA GLY A 294 7.35 -5.68 -0.22
C GLY A 294 7.59 -6.91 -1.11
N TYR A 295 6.74 -7.10 -2.12
CA TYR A 295 6.82 -8.19 -3.09
C TYR A 295 6.88 -7.62 -4.50
N ALA A 296 7.47 -8.36 -5.44
CA ALA A 296 7.51 -8.03 -6.86
C ALA A 296 7.26 -9.27 -7.71
N VAL A 297 6.73 -9.08 -8.92
CA VAL A 297 6.62 -10.15 -9.92
C VAL A 297 8.00 -10.44 -10.49
N VAL A 298 8.36 -11.73 -10.55
CA VAL A 298 9.65 -12.19 -11.11
C VAL A 298 9.61 -12.05 -12.64
N ASN A 299 10.52 -11.26 -13.22
CA ASN A 299 10.56 -10.96 -14.65
C ASN A 299 10.52 -12.22 -15.53
N ASP A 300 11.35 -13.21 -15.20
CA ASP A 300 11.51 -14.43 -15.99
C ASP A 300 10.31 -15.40 -15.88
N SER A 301 9.37 -15.12 -14.97
CA SER A 301 8.16 -15.93 -14.79
C SER A 301 6.95 -15.42 -15.60
N ILE A 302 7.08 -14.27 -16.27
CA ILE A 302 5.99 -13.65 -17.00
C ILE A 302 5.68 -14.50 -18.24
N PRO A 303 4.39 -14.89 -18.48
CA PRO A 303 4.02 -15.80 -19.56
C PRO A 303 4.19 -15.15 -20.95
N GLU A 304 4.31 -15.96 -22.01
CA GLU A 304 4.56 -15.52 -23.38
C GLU A 304 3.46 -14.61 -23.96
N ASN A 305 2.23 -14.71 -23.47
CA ASN A 305 1.11 -13.85 -23.86
C ASN A 305 1.15 -12.45 -23.20
N ALA A 306 2.20 -12.15 -22.43
CA ALA A 306 2.37 -10.88 -21.74
C ALA A 306 3.77 -10.31 -21.96
N LYS A 307 3.91 -9.01 -21.73
CA LYS A 307 5.20 -8.30 -21.76
C LYS A 307 5.34 -7.36 -20.56
N VAL A 308 6.56 -7.24 -20.08
CA VAL A 308 6.92 -6.19 -19.10
C VAL A 308 6.76 -4.83 -19.76
N SER A 309 5.88 -3.99 -19.23
CA SER A 309 5.62 -2.63 -19.72
C SER A 309 6.40 -1.55 -18.96
N PHE A 310 6.71 -1.80 -17.69
CA PHE A 310 7.55 -0.92 -16.87
C PHE A 310 8.56 -1.73 -16.07
N ILE A 311 9.75 -1.18 -15.90
CA ILE A 311 10.83 -1.72 -15.05
C ILE A 311 11.34 -0.66 -14.08
N ASN A 312 11.72 -1.06 -12.87
CA ASN A 312 12.36 -0.15 -11.92
C ASN A 312 13.73 0.28 -12.44
N GLY A 313 13.97 1.58 -12.46
CA GLY A 313 15.23 2.14 -12.96
C GLY A 313 16.43 1.92 -12.05
N ASN A 314 16.23 1.49 -10.79
CA ASN A 314 17.30 1.25 -9.82
C ASN A 314 17.79 -0.20 -9.84
N ASP A 315 16.88 -1.17 -9.90
CA ASP A 315 17.21 -2.59 -9.73
C ASP A 315 16.63 -3.52 -10.80
N GLY A 316 15.83 -2.98 -11.75
CA GLY A 316 15.29 -3.73 -12.86
C GLY A 316 14.08 -4.63 -12.52
N THR A 317 13.50 -4.53 -11.34
CA THR A 317 12.28 -5.26 -10.97
C THR A 317 11.11 -4.90 -11.90
N CYS A 318 10.18 -5.86 -12.10
CA CYS A 318 8.97 -5.64 -12.87
C CYS A 318 8.08 -4.59 -12.19
N GLU A 319 7.77 -3.52 -12.93
CA GLU A 319 6.92 -2.43 -12.46
C GLU A 319 5.60 -2.33 -13.24
N GLY A 320 5.38 -3.22 -14.22
CA GLY A 320 4.13 -3.27 -14.96
C GLY A 320 4.13 -4.34 -16.04
N ILE A 321 2.93 -4.85 -16.33
CA ILE A 321 2.69 -5.89 -17.32
C ILE A 321 1.54 -5.46 -18.23
N THR A 322 1.66 -5.73 -19.53
CA THR A 322 0.58 -5.64 -20.52
C THR A 322 0.37 -7.00 -21.16
N TYR A 323 -0.87 -7.43 -21.28
CA TYR A 323 -1.26 -8.71 -21.87
C TYR A 323 -1.64 -8.51 -23.34
N ASN A 324 -1.24 -9.47 -24.21
CA ASN A 324 -1.40 -9.33 -25.67
C ASN A 324 -2.73 -9.92 -26.19
N ASP A 325 -3.33 -10.83 -25.45
CA ASP A 325 -4.52 -11.61 -25.81
C ASP A 325 -5.81 -11.14 -25.11
N MET A 326 -5.69 -10.18 -24.21
CA MET A 326 -6.80 -9.60 -23.46
C MET A 326 -6.56 -8.10 -23.17
N PRO A 327 -7.61 -7.29 -23.01
CA PRO A 327 -7.49 -5.86 -22.74
C PRO A 327 -7.12 -5.60 -21.26
N VAL A 328 -5.92 -6.02 -20.86
CA VAL A 328 -5.46 -5.96 -19.48
C VAL A 328 -4.07 -5.36 -19.40
N PHE A 329 -3.88 -4.41 -18.49
CA PHE A 329 -2.56 -3.95 -18.09
C PHE A 329 -2.51 -3.69 -16.58
N THR A 330 -1.32 -3.77 -16.02
CA THR A 330 -1.13 -3.63 -14.58
C THR A 330 0.15 -2.86 -14.28
N VAL A 331 0.21 -2.18 -13.13
CA VAL A 331 1.41 -1.50 -12.64
C VAL A 331 1.66 -1.81 -11.17
N GLN A 332 2.93 -1.90 -10.79
CA GLN A 332 3.34 -2.14 -9.41
C GLN A 332 3.31 -0.86 -8.56
N PHE A 333 3.57 0.28 -9.17
CA PHE A 333 3.54 1.60 -8.53
C PHE A 333 2.11 2.14 -8.42
N HIS A 334 1.97 3.30 -7.76
CA HIS A 334 0.70 3.93 -7.44
C HIS A 334 0.44 5.19 -8.29
N PRO A 335 -0.25 5.08 -9.43
CA PRO A 335 -0.58 6.23 -10.29
C PRO A 335 -1.63 7.17 -9.69
N GLU A 336 -2.36 6.71 -8.67
CA GLU A 336 -3.34 7.47 -7.90
C GLU A 336 -2.73 8.35 -6.81
N ALA A 337 -1.42 8.19 -6.52
CA ALA A 337 -0.81 8.84 -5.37
C ALA A 337 -0.92 10.36 -5.42
N CYS A 338 -1.47 10.96 -4.37
CA CYS A 338 -1.63 12.41 -4.25
C CYS A 338 -0.56 13.07 -3.35
N GLY A 339 0.06 12.33 -2.43
CA GLY A 339 1.20 12.79 -1.61
C GLY A 339 2.55 12.75 -2.31
N GLY A 340 2.60 12.47 -3.63
CA GLY A 340 3.81 12.32 -4.43
C GLY A 340 3.64 12.81 -5.87
N PRO A 341 4.53 12.37 -6.81
CA PRO A 341 4.44 12.74 -8.20
C PRO A 341 3.17 12.20 -8.87
N GLN A 342 2.60 13.00 -9.77
CA GLN A 342 1.37 12.67 -10.52
C GLN A 342 1.66 12.32 -11.99
N ASP A 343 2.92 12.06 -12.33
CA ASP A 343 3.38 11.85 -13.70
C ASP A 343 2.72 10.66 -14.41
N THR A 344 2.16 9.72 -13.66
CA THR A 344 1.56 8.49 -14.18
C THR A 344 0.03 8.45 -14.12
N ALA A 345 -0.62 9.54 -13.73
CA ALA A 345 -2.09 9.64 -13.66
C ALA A 345 -2.78 9.38 -15.03
N PHE A 346 -2.09 9.59 -16.16
CA PHE A 346 -2.58 9.26 -17.51
C PHE A 346 -2.94 7.78 -17.70
N LEU A 347 -2.47 6.88 -16.84
CA LEU A 347 -2.81 5.46 -16.89
C LEU A 347 -4.31 5.23 -16.60
N PHE A 348 -4.94 6.08 -15.80
CA PHE A 348 -6.41 6.07 -15.65
C PHE A 348 -7.12 6.48 -16.93
N ASP A 349 -6.58 7.48 -17.68
CA ASP A 349 -7.14 7.88 -18.98
C ASP A 349 -7.00 6.75 -20.00
N LYS A 350 -5.84 6.05 -20.01
CA LYS A 350 -5.64 4.83 -20.81
C LYS A 350 -6.68 3.76 -20.46
N PHE A 351 -6.92 3.49 -19.17
CA PHE A 351 -7.91 2.50 -18.75
C PHE A 351 -9.32 2.87 -19.21
N VAL A 352 -9.73 4.14 -19.04
CA VAL A 352 -11.06 4.61 -19.52
C VAL A 352 -11.19 4.44 -21.02
N SER A 353 -10.15 4.76 -21.80
CA SER A 353 -10.18 4.62 -23.26
C SER A 353 -10.26 3.17 -23.75
N MET A 354 -9.88 2.19 -22.93
CA MET A 354 -10.02 0.77 -23.27
C MET A 354 -11.45 0.26 -23.17
N MET A 355 -12.35 1.01 -22.54
CA MET A 355 -13.77 0.67 -22.37
C MET A 355 -14.65 1.22 -23.53
N ASP A 356 -14.07 1.95 -24.49
CA ASP A 356 -14.74 2.49 -25.70
C ASP A 356 -14.84 1.40 -26.85
#